data_60167ce25820768082643ea595310cc7
#
_entry.id   60167ce25820768082643ea595310cc7
#
_cell.length_a   1.000
_cell.length_b   1.000
_cell.length_c   1.000
_cell.angle_alpha   90.00
_cell.angle_beta   90.00
_cell.angle_gamma   90.00
#
_symmetry.space_group_name_H-M   'P 1'
#
loop_
_entity.id
_entity.type
_entity.pdbx_description
1 polymer ?
#
loop_
_entity_poly.entity_id
_entity_poly.type
_entity_poly.pdbx_seq_one_letter_code
_entity_poly.pdbx_strand_id
1 'polypeptide(L)'
;MYTAKLFYKPTNNYQKGFSVMSEKTVSKHLINIEKHFSASNPILQKASKTFHELDQLEFDLGLIDENESTARKSSWWPTVSLIGGFSSAKSEFINRFLSSSLHSSNHKFTVYQYTPQENNATLPGTALDADHRLPFYQISQKIDQVQQGEGSKTNAYLELKTINSDKLKGKLFIDTPVLNSSQNTPVQAMLKQHILNMSDLALVFTDLFDAPEELTKDTIKDIVDQQDSNKFVFIIDHFEISLDTNKSNEIIASWQRRLADLGIHTGQFIVLSDNISSITDIDQRLANIDNDRTYRVLHTLEKSIRDINDIYIPEVERLIEIWKDRANMSTLVLLGFFVTLLLFAEITMGIVQILFDPIIGTIFLLSLIAVLIPIHLMVAKINAKFIINQLHDRQKKLNITENLAGLFEQSLTFWRMLLPINEPVGKNKKTRARINALIEKTKDMVQSLNDQFSYYQEESLSAPPQNNNHFDNLEKN
;
A
#
# COMPACT_ATOMS: atom_id res chain seq x y z
N MET A 1 -13.36 30.29 -7.24
CA MET A 1 -14.19 29.55 -8.19
C MET A 1 -13.35 29.25 -9.43
N TYR A 2 -12.46 28.24 -9.35
CA TYR A 2 -11.69 27.71 -10.49
C TYR A 2 -11.74 26.21 -10.40
N THR A 3 -12.46 25.60 -11.32
CA THR A 3 -12.61 24.16 -11.49
C THR A 3 -11.32 23.59 -12.05
N ALA A 4 -10.59 22.81 -11.25
CA ALA A 4 -9.47 22.00 -11.70
C ALA A 4 -10.01 20.90 -12.63
N LYS A 5 -9.81 21.08 -13.94
CA LYS A 5 -9.94 20.02 -14.93
C LYS A 5 -8.77 19.03 -14.74
N LEU A 6 -9.00 17.97 -14.01
CA LEU A 6 -8.19 16.76 -14.11
C LEU A 6 -8.34 16.23 -15.53
N PHE A 7 -7.27 16.33 -16.32
CA PHE A 7 -7.18 15.69 -17.64
C PHE A 7 -7.08 14.17 -17.45
N TYR A 8 -8.21 13.52 -17.19
CA TYR A 8 -8.37 12.13 -17.54
C TYR A 8 -8.63 12.08 -19.03
N LYS A 9 -7.65 11.62 -19.79
CA LYS A 9 -7.80 11.32 -21.22
C LYS A 9 -8.60 10.02 -21.27
N PRO A 10 -9.87 10.01 -21.66
CA PRO A 10 -10.59 8.75 -21.82
C PRO A 10 -9.90 7.99 -22.95
N THR A 11 -9.27 6.89 -22.64
CA THR A 11 -8.79 5.95 -23.64
C THR A 11 -10.02 5.42 -24.35
N ASN A 12 -10.14 5.78 -25.62
CA ASN A 12 -11.23 5.40 -26.53
C ASN A 12 -11.10 3.91 -26.88
N ASN A 13 -11.34 3.03 -25.91
CA ASN A 13 -11.24 1.57 -26.05
C ASN A 13 -12.58 0.90 -26.41
N TYR A 14 -13.56 1.66 -26.90
CA TYR A 14 -14.86 1.09 -27.29
C TYR A 14 -14.84 0.20 -28.56
N GLN A 15 -13.68 -0.06 -29.17
CA GLN A 15 -13.57 -0.83 -30.42
C GLN A 15 -12.74 -2.13 -30.31
N LYS A 16 -12.48 -2.68 -29.15
CA LYS A 16 -11.88 -4.01 -29.08
C LYS A 16 -12.92 -5.09 -28.77
N GLY A 17 -13.68 -5.42 -29.80
CA GLY A 17 -14.31 -6.73 -29.88
C GLY A 17 -13.22 -7.80 -30.06
N PHE A 18 -13.26 -8.85 -29.21
CA PHE A 18 -12.29 -9.97 -29.19
C PHE A 18 -10.83 -9.51 -29.10
N SER A 19 -10.46 -8.89 -28.01
CA SER A 19 -9.06 -8.68 -27.67
C SER A 19 -8.47 -10.01 -27.20
N VAL A 20 -7.53 -10.54 -27.97
CA VAL A 20 -6.46 -11.38 -27.44
C VAL A 20 -6.02 -10.73 -26.14
N MET A 21 -6.06 -11.46 -25.00
CA MET A 21 -5.61 -10.94 -23.71
C MET A 21 -4.18 -10.43 -23.93
N SER A 22 -4.02 -9.10 -23.89
CA SER A 22 -2.69 -8.52 -24.00
C SER A 22 -1.94 -8.88 -22.72
N GLU A 23 -0.83 -9.55 -22.87
CA GLU A 23 0.03 -9.88 -21.74
C GLU A 23 0.60 -8.58 -21.20
N LYS A 24 0.37 -8.33 -19.89
CA LYS A 24 0.93 -7.17 -19.22
C LYS A 24 2.43 -7.33 -19.14
N THR A 25 3.18 -6.32 -19.58
CA THR A 25 4.64 -6.34 -19.43
C THR A 25 5.03 -6.34 -17.96
N VAL A 26 5.98 -7.21 -17.57
CA VAL A 26 6.49 -7.24 -16.19
C VAL A 26 7.08 -5.88 -15.85
N SER A 27 6.65 -5.30 -14.72
CA SER A 27 7.17 -3.99 -14.31
C SER A 27 8.68 -4.07 -14.04
N LYS A 28 9.43 -3.03 -14.44
CA LYS A 28 10.87 -2.93 -14.14
C LYS A 28 11.17 -3.08 -12.65
N HIS A 29 10.26 -2.64 -11.81
CA HIS A 29 10.31 -2.80 -10.37
C HIS A 29 10.39 -4.28 -9.97
N LEU A 30 9.44 -5.10 -10.42
CA LEU A 30 9.42 -6.54 -10.12
C LEU A 30 10.63 -7.30 -10.67
N ILE A 31 11.08 -6.97 -11.88
CA ILE A 31 12.29 -7.58 -12.46
C ILE A 31 13.52 -7.32 -11.57
N ASN A 32 13.66 -6.09 -11.08
CA ASN A 32 14.79 -5.74 -10.22
C ASN A 32 14.70 -6.37 -8.84
N ILE A 33 13.51 -6.48 -8.28
CA ILE A 33 13.25 -7.18 -7.02
C ILE A 33 13.58 -8.67 -7.16
N GLU A 34 13.06 -9.32 -8.18
CA GLU A 34 13.34 -10.74 -8.44
C GLU A 34 14.84 -11.01 -8.55
N LYS A 35 15.55 -10.15 -9.27
CA LYS A 35 17.00 -10.24 -9.45
C LYS A 35 17.76 -10.04 -8.14
N HIS A 36 17.30 -9.09 -7.30
CA HIS A 36 17.93 -8.81 -6.01
C HIS A 36 17.77 -9.97 -5.03
N PHE A 37 16.56 -10.54 -4.93
CA PHE A 37 16.27 -11.61 -3.97
C PHE A 37 16.59 -13.02 -4.46
N SER A 38 17.04 -13.19 -5.71
CA SER A 38 17.34 -14.52 -6.28
C SER A 38 18.35 -15.33 -5.48
N ALA A 39 19.31 -14.68 -4.82
CA ALA A 39 20.35 -15.32 -4.02
C ALA A 39 20.15 -15.18 -2.50
N SER A 40 19.38 -14.17 -2.05
CA SER A 40 19.30 -13.82 -0.63
C SER A 40 18.01 -14.31 0.06
N ASN A 41 16.87 -14.29 -0.62
CA ASN A 41 15.59 -14.70 -0.04
C ASN A 41 14.69 -15.37 -1.10
N PRO A 42 14.67 -16.71 -1.16
CA PRO A 42 13.89 -17.45 -2.16
C PRO A 42 12.36 -17.24 -2.00
N ILE A 43 11.87 -16.92 -0.80
CA ILE A 43 10.44 -16.66 -0.56
C ILE A 43 10.05 -15.32 -1.18
N LEU A 44 10.84 -14.26 -0.98
CA LEU A 44 10.60 -12.98 -1.62
C LEU A 44 10.74 -13.05 -3.15
N GLN A 45 11.63 -13.90 -3.67
CA GLN A 45 11.70 -14.17 -5.10
C GLN A 45 10.40 -14.82 -5.62
N LYS A 46 9.87 -15.82 -4.91
CA LYS A 46 8.57 -16.43 -5.27
C LYS A 46 7.43 -15.41 -5.16
N ALA A 47 7.45 -14.58 -4.11
CA ALA A 47 6.46 -13.51 -3.91
C ALA A 47 6.46 -12.52 -5.08
N SER A 48 7.63 -12.11 -5.61
CA SER A 48 7.70 -11.19 -6.75
C SER A 48 7.05 -11.78 -8.00
N LYS A 49 7.23 -13.08 -8.26
CA LYS A 49 6.54 -13.79 -9.36
C LYS A 49 5.04 -13.84 -9.15
N THR A 50 4.59 -14.10 -7.93
CA THR A 50 3.17 -14.13 -7.59
C THR A 50 2.53 -12.75 -7.69
N PHE A 51 3.24 -11.67 -7.33
CA PHE A 51 2.79 -10.30 -7.59
C PHE A 51 2.65 -10.00 -9.08
N HIS A 52 3.54 -10.53 -9.92
CA HIS A 52 3.37 -10.38 -11.37
C HIS A 52 2.10 -11.06 -11.88
N GLU A 53 1.79 -12.27 -11.38
CA GLU A 53 0.53 -12.97 -11.72
C GLU A 53 -0.69 -12.19 -11.20
N LEU A 54 -0.58 -11.55 -10.02
CA LEU A 54 -1.62 -10.68 -9.46
C LEU A 54 -1.79 -9.42 -10.32
N ASP A 55 -0.70 -8.74 -10.67
CA ASP A 55 -0.71 -7.57 -11.56
C ASP A 55 -1.38 -7.89 -12.91
N GLN A 56 -1.12 -9.09 -13.47
CA GLN A 56 -1.78 -9.55 -14.70
C GLN A 56 -3.28 -9.75 -14.49
N LEU A 57 -3.68 -10.29 -13.33
CA LEU A 57 -5.09 -10.45 -12.99
C LEU A 57 -5.79 -9.10 -12.83
N GLU A 58 -5.18 -8.17 -12.10
CA GLU A 58 -5.72 -6.83 -11.87
C GLU A 58 -5.82 -6.02 -13.16
N PHE A 59 -4.83 -6.16 -14.05
CA PHE A 59 -4.86 -5.55 -15.38
C PHE A 59 -5.98 -6.12 -16.26
N ASP A 60 -6.14 -7.45 -16.27
CA ASP A 60 -7.23 -8.12 -17.00
C ASP A 60 -8.61 -7.69 -16.48
N LEU A 61 -8.71 -7.33 -15.21
CA LEU A 61 -9.93 -6.81 -14.58
C LEU A 61 -10.10 -5.28 -14.74
N GLY A 62 -9.09 -4.57 -15.24
CA GLY A 62 -9.10 -3.11 -15.38
C GLY A 62 -8.92 -2.36 -14.07
N LEU A 63 -8.41 -3.02 -13.04
CA LEU A 63 -8.15 -2.44 -11.71
C LEU A 63 -6.87 -1.60 -11.67
N ILE A 64 -5.88 -1.94 -12.50
CA ILE A 64 -4.61 -1.21 -12.63
C ILE A 64 -4.27 -0.95 -14.10
N ASP A 65 -3.45 0.09 -14.33
CA ASP A 65 -2.93 0.42 -15.65
C ASP A 65 -1.67 -0.41 -15.99
N GLU A 66 -1.23 -0.36 -17.27
CA GLU A 66 -0.09 -1.14 -17.78
C GLU A 66 1.21 -0.86 -17.00
N ASN A 67 1.42 0.38 -16.56
CA ASN A 67 2.64 0.81 -15.86
C ASN A 67 2.56 0.68 -14.33
N GLU A 68 1.41 0.32 -13.80
CA GLU A 68 1.17 0.15 -12.37
C GLU A 68 1.50 -1.27 -11.91
N SER A 69 1.82 -1.41 -10.64
CA SER A 69 2.05 -2.70 -9.99
C SER A 69 1.66 -2.63 -8.53
N THR A 70 0.87 -3.60 -8.08
CA THR A 70 0.45 -3.76 -6.69
C THR A 70 1.63 -4.07 -5.76
N ALA A 71 2.72 -4.63 -6.29
CA ALA A 71 3.96 -4.84 -5.56
C ALA A 71 4.56 -3.54 -4.95
N ARG A 72 4.21 -2.37 -5.49
CA ARG A 72 4.67 -1.07 -4.96
C ARG A 72 3.96 -0.62 -3.68
N LYS A 73 2.91 -1.30 -3.28
CA LYS A 73 2.20 -1.02 -2.00
C LYS A 73 3.01 -1.43 -0.79
N SER A 74 3.96 -2.35 -0.94
CA SER A 74 4.90 -2.77 0.08
C SER A 74 6.29 -2.23 -0.19
N SER A 75 7.00 -1.82 0.87
CA SER A 75 8.45 -1.75 0.78
C SER A 75 9.02 -3.16 0.73
N TRP A 76 9.93 -3.42 -0.18
CA TRP A 76 10.64 -4.70 -0.28
C TRP A 76 11.93 -4.72 0.54
N TRP A 77 12.38 -3.53 0.97
CA TRP A 77 13.54 -3.35 1.80
C TRP A 77 13.11 -3.27 3.26
N PRO A 78 13.75 -4.04 4.16
CA PRO A 78 13.60 -3.84 5.59
C PRO A 78 13.87 -2.39 5.96
N THR A 79 12.95 -1.76 6.64
CA THR A 79 12.97 -0.34 6.91
C THR A 79 12.85 -0.08 8.41
N VAL A 80 13.81 0.67 8.94
CA VAL A 80 13.85 1.13 10.34
C VAL A 80 13.63 2.62 10.36
N SER A 81 12.62 3.09 11.07
CA SER A 81 12.39 4.53 11.29
C SER A 81 12.80 4.94 12.69
N LEU A 82 13.42 6.12 12.80
CA LEU A 82 13.75 6.78 14.06
C LEU A 82 12.77 7.94 14.23
N ILE A 83 11.97 7.88 15.28
CA ILE A 83 10.93 8.87 15.59
C ILE A 83 11.12 9.40 17.02
N GLY A 84 10.55 10.55 17.31
CA GLY A 84 10.58 11.14 18.65
C GLY A 84 11.06 12.58 18.67
N GLY A 85 10.92 13.20 19.86
CA GLY A 85 11.13 14.64 20.06
C GLY A 85 12.59 15.09 20.17
N PHE A 86 13.55 14.17 20.26
CA PHE A 86 14.95 14.49 20.55
C PHE A 86 15.84 14.27 19.35
N SER A 87 16.22 15.37 18.69
CA SER A 87 17.15 15.32 17.55
C SER A 87 18.57 14.92 17.96
N SER A 88 19.02 15.35 19.15
CA SER A 88 20.35 15.04 19.68
C SER A 88 20.54 13.55 19.93
N ALA A 89 19.61 12.92 20.65
CA ALA A 89 19.64 11.48 20.97
C ALA A 89 19.60 10.63 19.70
N LYS A 90 18.73 10.97 18.74
CA LYS A 90 18.68 10.26 17.45
C LYS A 90 19.97 10.40 16.67
N SER A 91 20.52 11.60 16.59
CA SER A 91 21.78 11.88 15.87
C SER A 91 22.96 11.17 16.52
N GLU A 92 23.03 11.15 17.85
CA GLU A 92 24.07 10.43 18.59
C GLU A 92 23.95 8.92 18.39
N PHE A 93 22.75 8.37 18.47
CA PHE A 93 22.49 6.96 18.17
C PHE A 93 22.93 6.61 16.75
N ILE A 94 22.52 7.39 15.75
CA ILE A 94 22.90 7.14 14.35
C ILE A 94 24.42 7.14 14.20
N ASN A 95 25.11 8.12 14.76
CA ASN A 95 26.55 8.24 14.67
C ASN A 95 27.29 7.06 15.32
N ARG A 96 26.85 6.65 16.51
CA ARG A 96 27.42 5.50 17.22
C ARG A 96 27.08 4.18 16.52
N PHE A 97 25.81 3.99 16.14
CA PHE A 97 25.32 2.75 15.55
C PHE A 97 25.91 2.49 14.16
N LEU A 98 26.01 3.54 13.34
CA LEU A 98 26.56 3.44 11.98
C LEU A 98 28.07 3.67 11.92
N SER A 99 28.72 3.94 13.08
CA SER A 99 30.16 4.22 13.20
C SER A 99 30.62 5.35 12.25
N SER A 100 29.82 6.41 12.13
CA SER A 100 30.11 7.52 11.22
C SER A 100 29.79 8.85 11.89
N SER A 101 30.58 9.89 11.61
CA SER A 101 30.31 11.27 12.06
C SER A 101 29.40 11.98 11.06
N LEU A 102 28.11 11.86 11.24
CA LEU A 102 27.10 12.45 10.35
C LEU A 102 26.49 13.70 11.00
N HIS A 103 26.35 14.74 10.19
CA HIS A 103 25.50 15.86 10.58
C HIS A 103 24.07 15.56 10.17
N SER A 104 23.19 15.34 11.12
CA SER A 104 21.76 15.20 10.87
C SER A 104 21.16 16.54 10.46
N SER A 105 20.35 16.57 9.40
CA SER A 105 19.57 17.77 9.10
C SER A 105 18.30 17.74 9.95
N ASN A 106 18.19 18.66 10.93
CA ASN A 106 17.08 18.69 11.88
C ASN A 106 15.70 18.98 11.23
N HIS A 107 15.64 19.23 9.92
CA HIS A 107 14.43 19.70 9.23
C HIS A 107 13.94 18.81 8.10
N LYS A 108 14.72 17.78 7.71
CA LYS A 108 14.38 16.88 6.61
C LYS A 108 14.27 15.44 7.08
N PHE A 109 13.41 14.70 6.40
CA PHE A 109 13.42 13.24 6.50
C PHE A 109 14.66 12.72 5.78
N THR A 110 15.57 12.11 6.53
CA THR A 110 16.85 11.61 6.00
C THR A 110 16.81 10.09 5.87
N VAL A 111 16.98 9.60 4.65
CA VAL A 111 17.07 8.17 4.37
C VAL A 111 18.54 7.77 4.31
N TYR A 112 18.94 6.79 5.11
CA TYR A 112 20.28 6.22 5.12
C TYR A 112 20.28 4.90 4.38
N GLN A 113 21.18 4.76 3.41
CA GLN A 113 21.35 3.58 2.57
C GLN A 113 22.81 3.15 2.53
N TYR A 114 23.04 1.84 2.43
CA TYR A 114 24.38 1.28 2.26
C TYR A 114 25.02 1.68 0.93
N THR A 115 26.31 2.01 0.97
CA THR A 115 27.17 2.13 -0.21
C THR A 115 28.48 1.38 0.04
N PRO A 116 29.03 0.65 -0.97
CA PRO A 116 30.35 0.07 -0.85
C PRO A 116 31.49 1.09 -0.99
N GLN A 117 31.17 2.35 -1.34
CA GLN A 117 32.15 3.43 -1.48
C GLN A 117 32.56 3.94 -0.11
N GLU A 118 33.86 4.22 0.08
CA GLU A 118 34.40 4.73 1.36
C GLU A 118 33.89 6.14 1.69
N ASN A 119 33.58 6.94 0.68
CA ASN A 119 33.11 8.31 0.86
C ASN A 119 31.59 8.34 1.03
N ASN A 120 31.14 8.89 2.14
CA ASN A 120 29.73 9.18 2.36
C ASN A 120 29.26 10.28 1.40
N ALA A 121 28.08 10.12 0.83
CA ALA A 121 27.48 11.12 -0.05
C ALA A 121 26.07 11.50 0.40
N THR A 122 25.75 12.79 0.25
CA THR A 122 24.38 13.30 0.46
C THR A 122 23.77 13.61 -0.90
N LEU A 123 22.68 12.96 -1.23
CA LEU A 123 21.94 13.11 -2.46
C LEU A 123 20.61 13.84 -2.19
N PRO A 124 20.11 14.61 -3.16
CA PRO A 124 18.82 15.30 -3.01
C PRO A 124 17.65 14.31 -2.93
N GLY A 125 16.53 14.75 -2.34
CA GLY A 125 15.31 13.93 -2.23
C GLY A 125 14.75 13.44 -3.58
N THR A 126 15.06 14.14 -4.67
CA THR A 126 14.72 13.68 -6.03
C THR A 126 15.40 12.37 -6.42
N ALA A 127 16.52 11.99 -5.77
CA ALA A 127 17.13 10.68 -5.96
C ALA A 127 16.24 9.56 -5.41
N LEU A 128 15.52 9.81 -4.31
CA LEU A 128 14.53 8.88 -3.75
C LEU A 128 13.27 8.81 -4.62
N ASP A 129 12.82 9.95 -5.14
CA ASP A 129 11.65 10.07 -6.00
C ASP A 129 11.80 9.35 -7.34
N ALA A 130 13.01 9.36 -7.89
CA ALA A 130 13.32 8.77 -9.20
C ALA A 130 13.65 7.26 -9.13
N ASP A 131 14.09 6.74 -7.99
CA ASP A 131 14.51 5.34 -7.88
C ASP A 131 13.31 4.42 -7.59
N HIS A 132 12.89 3.71 -8.63
CA HIS A 132 11.78 2.76 -8.57
C HIS A 132 12.02 1.54 -7.65
N ARG A 133 13.22 1.34 -7.12
CA ARG A 133 13.52 0.30 -6.14
C ARG A 133 13.14 0.73 -4.73
N LEU A 134 13.13 2.04 -4.46
CA LEU A 134 12.91 2.60 -3.14
C LEU A 134 11.42 2.87 -2.87
N PRO A 135 11.00 2.81 -1.62
CA PRO A 135 9.60 3.03 -1.23
C PRO A 135 9.12 4.49 -1.38
N PHE A 136 10.00 5.39 -1.79
CA PHE A 136 9.73 6.81 -2.07
C PHE A 136 9.54 7.10 -3.55
N TYR A 137 9.54 6.09 -4.41
CA TYR A 137 9.35 6.29 -5.85
C TYR A 137 8.05 7.04 -6.14
N GLN A 138 8.15 8.12 -6.93
CA GLN A 138 7.04 9.03 -7.27
C GLN A 138 6.37 9.68 -6.04
N ILE A 139 7.10 9.89 -4.96
CA ILE A 139 6.60 10.55 -3.76
C ILE A 139 6.19 12.02 -4.05
N SER A 140 6.83 12.67 -5.02
CA SER A 140 6.49 14.02 -5.49
C SER A 140 5.03 14.12 -5.94
N GLN A 141 4.49 13.09 -6.59
CA GLN A 141 3.09 13.06 -7.01
C GLN A 141 2.13 12.96 -5.81
N LYS A 142 2.49 12.19 -4.78
CA LYS A 142 1.72 12.12 -3.53
C LYS A 142 1.76 13.45 -2.77
N ILE A 143 2.92 14.11 -2.77
CA ILE A 143 3.08 15.46 -2.18
C ILE A 143 2.16 16.46 -2.89
N ASP A 144 2.12 16.44 -4.22
CA ASP A 144 1.25 17.33 -5.02
C ASP A 144 -0.24 17.06 -4.81
N GLN A 145 -0.63 15.80 -4.53
CA GLN A 145 -2.02 15.45 -4.18
C GLN A 145 -2.46 16.05 -2.84
N VAL A 146 -1.53 16.16 -1.87
CA VAL A 146 -1.79 16.77 -0.56
C VAL A 146 -1.79 18.29 -0.65
N GLN A 147 -0.79 18.84 -1.35
CA GLN A 147 -0.64 20.29 -1.53
C GLN A 147 -0.05 20.59 -2.91
N GLN A 148 -0.86 21.16 -3.76
CA GLN A 148 -0.52 21.45 -5.16
C GLN A 148 0.72 22.35 -5.27
N GLY A 149 1.69 21.96 -6.09
CA GLY A 149 2.95 22.68 -6.32
C GLY A 149 4.09 22.30 -5.36
N GLU A 150 3.82 21.59 -4.27
CA GLU A 150 4.85 21.19 -3.30
C GLU A 150 5.66 19.98 -3.77
N GLY A 151 5.17 19.16 -4.71
CA GLY A 151 5.91 18.04 -5.29
C GLY A 151 7.21 18.45 -5.96
N SER A 152 7.27 19.66 -6.54
CA SER A 152 8.51 20.22 -7.10
C SER A 152 9.57 20.54 -6.03
N LYS A 153 9.18 20.63 -4.76
CA LYS A 153 10.04 20.95 -3.61
C LYS A 153 10.44 19.71 -2.80
N THR A 154 10.38 18.51 -3.37
CA THR A 154 10.75 17.25 -2.69
C THR A 154 12.09 17.32 -1.97
N ASN A 155 13.07 18.06 -2.52
CA ASN A 155 14.38 18.29 -1.90
C ASN A 155 14.34 19.13 -0.60
N ALA A 156 13.27 19.85 -0.35
CA ALA A 156 13.09 20.57 0.90
C ALA A 156 12.66 19.64 2.04
N TYR A 157 12.01 18.54 1.72
CA TYR A 157 11.47 17.59 2.68
C TYR A 157 12.32 16.34 2.87
N LEU A 158 12.98 15.87 1.82
CA LEU A 158 13.68 14.59 1.77
C LEU A 158 15.14 14.75 1.36
N GLU A 159 16.00 13.89 1.90
CA GLU A 159 17.38 13.68 1.46
C GLU A 159 17.78 12.22 1.60
N LEU A 160 18.73 11.76 0.76
CA LEU A 160 19.32 10.43 0.83
C LEU A 160 20.80 10.55 1.20
N LYS A 161 21.22 9.86 2.25
CA LYS A 161 22.63 9.73 2.64
C LYS A 161 23.11 8.30 2.41
N THR A 162 24.15 8.16 1.64
CA THR A 162 24.79 6.87 1.41
C THR A 162 26.01 6.73 2.31
N ILE A 163 26.08 5.61 3.03
CA ILE A 163 27.08 5.36 4.07
C ILE A 163 27.65 3.96 3.91
N ASN A 164 28.98 3.84 4.07
CA ASN A 164 29.65 2.54 4.14
C ASN A 164 29.59 2.00 5.57
N SER A 165 28.47 1.40 5.95
CA SER A 165 28.29 0.74 7.24
C SER A 165 27.61 -0.61 7.04
N ASP A 166 28.19 -1.67 7.59
CA ASP A 166 27.65 -3.03 7.50
C ASP A 166 26.25 -3.14 8.10
N LYS A 167 25.91 -2.30 9.06
CA LYS A 167 24.58 -2.23 9.68
C LYS A 167 23.48 -1.83 8.70
N LEU A 168 23.83 -1.15 7.63
CA LEU A 168 22.89 -0.71 6.57
C LEU A 168 22.76 -1.73 5.42
N LYS A 169 23.55 -2.81 5.38
CA LYS A 169 23.47 -3.79 4.31
C LYS A 169 22.07 -4.41 4.24
N GLY A 170 21.42 -4.25 3.09
CA GLY A 170 20.07 -4.77 2.84
C GLY A 170 18.93 -4.05 3.59
N LYS A 171 19.20 -2.95 4.30
CA LYS A 171 18.22 -2.23 5.13
C LYS A 171 18.22 -0.75 4.81
N LEU A 172 17.10 -0.09 5.10
CA LEU A 172 16.96 1.37 5.07
C LEU A 172 16.74 1.87 6.49
N PHE A 173 17.48 2.91 6.87
CA PHE A 173 17.21 3.66 8.09
C PHE A 173 16.65 5.02 7.70
N ILE A 174 15.63 5.48 8.42
CA ILE A 174 14.97 6.75 8.13
C ILE A 174 14.89 7.57 9.39
N ASP A 175 15.62 8.67 9.45
CA ASP A 175 15.50 9.65 10.53
C ASP A 175 14.38 10.63 10.19
N THR A 176 13.44 10.77 11.14
CA THR A 176 12.34 11.72 11.00
C THR A 176 12.68 13.02 11.73
N PRO A 177 12.44 14.20 11.11
CA PRO A 177 12.66 15.45 11.79
C PRO A 177 11.75 15.58 13.03
N VAL A 178 12.17 16.38 14.00
CA VAL A 178 11.33 16.76 15.13
C VAL A 178 10.28 17.76 14.62
N LEU A 179 9.03 17.32 14.57
CA LEU A 179 7.92 18.12 14.10
C LEU A 179 7.01 18.46 15.27
N ASN A 180 6.90 19.73 15.62
CA ASN A 180 5.91 20.21 16.57
C ASN A 180 4.55 20.31 15.87
N SER A 181 3.48 19.94 16.56
CA SER A 181 2.10 19.98 16.04
C SER A 181 1.72 21.35 15.44
N SER A 182 2.23 22.43 16.00
CA SER A 182 2.01 23.80 15.52
C SER A 182 2.78 24.18 14.25
N GLN A 183 3.82 23.42 13.89
CA GLN A 183 4.70 23.66 12.74
C GLN A 183 4.57 22.61 11.66
N ASN A 184 3.77 21.56 11.90
CA ASN A 184 3.65 20.42 11.01
C ASN A 184 2.81 20.77 9.77
N THR A 185 3.45 20.79 8.61
CA THR A 185 2.73 21.00 7.35
C THR A 185 1.97 19.72 6.95
N PRO A 186 0.87 19.84 6.17
CA PRO A 186 0.15 18.64 5.66
C PRO A 186 1.07 17.66 4.92
N VAL A 187 2.09 18.17 4.22
CA VAL A 187 3.10 17.35 3.52
C VAL A 187 3.96 16.58 4.49
N GLN A 188 4.44 17.22 5.57
CA GLN A 188 5.26 16.56 6.59
C GLN A 188 4.47 15.51 7.35
N ALA A 189 3.20 15.78 7.67
CA ALA A 189 2.31 14.79 8.30
C ALA A 189 2.11 13.57 7.39
N MET A 190 1.86 13.79 6.09
CA MET A 190 1.74 12.70 5.11
C MET A 190 3.03 11.90 4.98
N LEU A 191 4.20 12.55 4.91
CA LEU A 191 5.49 11.87 4.82
C LEU A 191 5.78 11.03 6.08
N LYS A 192 5.50 11.56 7.27
CA LYS A 192 5.62 10.84 8.55
C LYS A 192 4.76 9.59 8.55
N GLN A 193 3.49 9.73 8.16
CA GLN A 193 2.55 8.60 8.07
C GLN A 193 3.01 7.58 7.02
N HIS A 194 3.49 8.03 5.86
CA HIS A 194 4.03 7.14 4.82
C HIS A 194 5.24 6.34 5.34
N ILE A 195 6.18 6.99 6.04
CA ILE A 195 7.35 6.35 6.63
C ILE A 195 6.93 5.33 7.70
N LEU A 196 6.01 5.71 8.59
CA LEU A 196 5.50 4.78 9.60
C LEU A 196 4.82 3.57 8.97
N ASN A 197 4.00 3.75 7.95
CA ASN A 197 3.31 2.64 7.28
C ASN A 197 4.29 1.65 6.63
N MET A 198 5.41 2.11 6.08
CA MET A 198 6.38 1.26 5.42
C MET A 198 7.44 0.66 6.36
N SER A 199 7.60 1.18 7.56
CA SER A 199 8.63 0.71 8.51
C SER A 199 8.27 -0.66 9.09
N ASP A 200 9.27 -1.51 9.25
CA ASP A 200 9.16 -2.77 9.97
C ASP A 200 9.44 -2.60 11.45
N LEU A 201 10.34 -1.67 11.76
CA LEU A 201 10.73 -1.32 13.10
C LEU A 201 10.73 0.20 13.24
N ALA A 202 10.12 0.72 14.29
CA ALA A 202 10.15 2.12 14.65
C ALA A 202 10.83 2.27 16.02
N LEU A 203 12.00 2.90 16.05
CA LEU A 203 12.72 3.26 17.26
C LEU A 203 12.19 4.60 17.74
N VAL A 204 11.49 4.59 18.86
CA VAL A 204 10.86 5.78 19.47
C VAL A 204 11.80 6.33 20.53
N PHE A 205 12.44 7.45 20.22
CA PHE A 205 13.34 8.12 21.17
C PHE A 205 12.53 8.96 22.16
N THR A 206 12.64 8.60 23.42
CA THR A 206 11.94 9.24 24.54
C THR A 206 12.96 9.82 25.49
N ASP A 207 12.63 10.96 26.10
CA ASP A 207 13.46 11.55 27.16
C ASP A 207 13.17 10.90 28.49
N LEU A 208 14.17 10.99 29.37
CA LEU A 208 14.09 10.63 30.80
C LEU A 208 13.16 11.58 31.58
N PHE A 209 13.15 12.86 31.23
CA PHE A 209 12.64 13.96 32.04
C PHE A 209 11.42 14.71 31.49
N ASP A 210 10.51 14.15 30.79
CA ASP A 210 9.34 14.81 30.21
C ASP A 210 9.62 15.48 28.85
N ALA A 211 9.35 14.72 27.79
CA ALA A 211 9.10 15.33 26.50
C ALA A 211 7.95 16.35 26.63
N PRO A 212 8.00 17.48 25.91
CA PRO A 212 6.86 18.37 25.84
C PRO A 212 5.60 17.55 25.55
N GLU A 213 4.55 17.74 26.36
CA GLU A 213 3.33 16.91 26.28
C GLU A 213 2.77 16.80 24.86
N GLU A 214 2.94 17.84 24.03
CA GLU A 214 2.49 17.88 22.66
C GLU A 214 3.23 16.89 21.75
N LEU A 215 4.57 16.82 21.84
CA LEU A 215 5.38 15.88 21.02
C LEU A 215 5.10 14.43 21.41
N THR A 216 4.89 14.19 22.69
CA THR A 216 4.52 12.86 23.18
C THR A 216 3.14 12.47 22.72
N LYS A 217 2.15 13.36 22.78
CA LYS A 217 0.77 13.11 22.31
C LYS A 217 0.72 12.78 20.81
N ASP A 218 1.40 13.55 19.97
CA ASP A 218 1.44 13.31 18.52
C ASP A 218 2.13 11.98 18.19
N THR A 219 3.24 11.68 18.85
CA THR A 219 3.95 10.40 18.65
C THR A 219 3.10 9.22 19.10
N ILE A 220 2.44 9.33 20.25
CA ILE A 220 1.54 8.28 20.76
C ILE A 220 0.36 8.08 19.83
N LYS A 221 -0.26 9.16 19.32
CA LYS A 221 -1.35 9.08 18.34
C LYS A 221 -0.91 8.31 17.09
N ASP A 222 0.27 8.63 16.56
CA ASP A 222 0.82 7.92 15.41
C ASP A 222 1.03 6.42 15.69
N ILE A 223 1.44 6.06 16.91
CA ILE A 223 1.61 4.68 17.35
C ILE A 223 0.27 3.96 17.45
N VAL A 224 -0.74 4.60 18.07
CA VAL A 224 -2.10 4.04 18.19
C VAL A 224 -2.72 3.81 16.80
N ASP A 225 -2.55 4.76 15.88
CA ASP A 225 -3.11 4.68 14.53
C ASP A 225 -2.53 3.51 13.71
N GLN A 226 -1.32 3.02 14.05
CA GLN A 226 -0.70 1.89 13.36
C GLN A 226 -1.25 0.50 13.76
N GLN A 227 -1.91 0.37 14.91
CA GLN A 227 -2.48 -0.89 15.45
C GLN A 227 -1.49 -2.09 15.55
N ASP A 228 -0.19 -1.85 15.41
CA ASP A 228 0.88 -2.87 15.47
C ASP A 228 1.91 -2.45 16.52
N SER A 229 1.65 -2.84 17.75
CA SER A 229 2.50 -2.48 18.90
C SER A 229 3.89 -3.13 18.88
N ASN A 230 4.04 -4.30 18.24
CA ASN A 230 5.32 -5.01 18.16
C ASN A 230 6.35 -4.31 17.28
N LYS A 231 5.89 -3.41 16.42
CA LYS A 231 6.73 -2.60 15.55
C LYS A 231 7.52 -1.54 16.31
N PHE A 232 7.07 -1.14 17.49
CA PHE A 232 7.62 -0.01 18.23
C PHE A 232 8.55 -0.48 19.35
N VAL A 233 9.78 0.05 19.35
CA VAL A 233 10.76 -0.12 20.42
C VAL A 233 11.05 1.26 20.99
N PHE A 234 10.84 1.43 22.29
CA PHE A 234 11.06 2.68 22.98
C PHE A 234 12.52 2.74 23.44
N ILE A 235 13.22 3.77 22.99
CA ILE A 235 14.61 4.03 23.31
C ILE A 235 14.65 5.15 24.34
N ILE A 236 15.15 4.83 25.53
CA ILE A 236 15.40 5.81 26.60
C ILE A 236 16.87 6.19 26.50
N ASP A 237 17.13 7.45 26.17
CA ASP A 237 18.50 7.96 26.06
C ASP A 237 19.07 8.27 27.46
N HIS A 238 20.24 7.70 27.72
CA HIS A 238 20.92 7.79 29.02
C HIS A 238 22.41 8.08 28.88
N PHE A 239 22.85 8.68 27.79
CA PHE A 239 24.28 8.88 27.56
C PHE A 239 24.96 9.87 28.51
N GLU A 240 24.23 10.82 29.12
CA GLU A 240 24.82 11.85 29.96
C GLU A 240 24.72 11.60 31.47
N ILE A 241 23.96 10.63 31.94
CA ILE A 241 23.67 10.43 33.35
C ILE A 241 23.80 8.95 33.70
N SER A 242 24.75 8.59 34.55
CA SER A 242 24.82 7.24 35.11
C SER A 242 23.69 7.03 36.12
N LEU A 243 22.56 6.50 35.67
CA LEU A 243 21.40 6.15 36.48
C LEU A 243 21.61 4.79 37.15
N ASP A 244 21.16 4.71 38.39
CA ASP A 244 21.00 3.45 39.08
C ASP A 244 19.92 2.62 38.40
N THR A 245 20.08 1.31 38.26
CA THR A 245 19.14 0.37 37.65
C THR A 245 17.71 0.51 38.21
N ASN A 246 17.55 0.88 39.45
CA ASN A 246 16.25 1.12 40.09
C ASN A 246 15.51 2.32 39.45
N LYS A 247 16.20 3.41 39.17
CA LYS A 247 15.61 4.61 38.53
C LYS A 247 15.22 4.34 37.11
N SER A 248 16.00 3.58 36.35
CA SER A 248 15.64 3.17 34.98
C SER A 248 14.32 2.38 34.96
N ASN A 249 14.14 1.45 35.92
CA ASN A 249 12.92 0.65 36.02
C ASN A 249 11.69 1.53 36.40
N GLU A 250 11.85 2.52 37.25
CA GLU A 250 10.78 3.47 37.60
C GLU A 250 10.32 4.28 36.38
N ILE A 251 11.27 4.73 35.54
CA ILE A 251 10.99 5.47 34.30
C ILE A 251 10.25 4.58 33.31
N ILE A 252 10.73 3.36 33.10
CA ILE A 252 10.06 2.38 32.21
C ILE A 252 8.63 2.14 32.71
N ALA A 253 8.45 1.92 34.03
CA ALA A 253 7.12 1.70 34.60
C ALA A 253 6.19 2.92 34.46
N SER A 254 6.72 4.12 34.51
CA SER A 254 5.98 5.36 34.27
C SER A 254 5.52 5.45 32.79
N TRP A 255 6.42 5.16 31.84
CA TRP A 255 6.07 5.13 30.42
C TRP A 255 5.06 4.04 30.10
N GLN A 256 5.24 2.83 30.62
CA GLN A 256 4.32 1.72 30.42
C GLN A 256 2.89 2.07 30.89
N ARG A 257 2.77 2.73 32.04
CA ARG A 257 1.47 3.20 32.54
C ARG A 257 0.84 4.22 31.60
N ARG A 258 1.59 5.24 31.15
CA ARG A 258 1.09 6.25 30.20
C ARG A 258 0.64 5.61 28.87
N LEU A 259 1.40 4.65 28.35
CA LEU A 259 1.05 3.94 27.12
C LEU A 259 -0.21 3.06 27.31
N ALA A 260 -0.31 2.37 28.47
CA ALA A 260 -1.48 1.55 28.81
C ALA A 260 -2.75 2.39 28.95
N ASP A 261 -2.67 3.58 29.55
CA ASP A 261 -3.80 4.52 29.66
C ASP A 261 -4.32 4.96 28.29
N LEU A 262 -3.49 4.87 27.25
CA LEU A 262 -3.81 5.21 25.86
C LEU A 262 -4.12 3.98 24.98
N GLY A 263 -4.21 2.80 25.61
CA GLY A 263 -4.56 1.54 24.94
C GLY A 263 -3.40 0.80 24.29
N ILE A 264 -2.13 1.20 24.58
CA ILE A 264 -0.93 0.51 24.08
C ILE A 264 -0.40 -0.39 25.21
N HIS A 265 -0.69 -1.69 25.11
CA HIS A 265 -0.31 -2.65 26.16
C HIS A 265 1.03 -3.34 25.94
N THR A 266 1.73 -3.02 24.86
CA THR A 266 3.01 -3.63 24.51
C THR A 266 4.00 -2.56 24.09
N GLY A 267 5.23 -2.73 24.48
CA GLY A 267 6.36 -1.90 24.09
C GLY A 267 7.62 -2.52 24.67
N GLN A 268 8.60 -2.77 23.82
CA GLN A 268 9.93 -3.11 24.28
C GLN A 268 10.65 -1.80 24.60
N PHE A 269 11.22 -1.72 25.80
CA PHE A 269 12.02 -0.58 26.23
C PHE A 269 13.48 -0.97 26.25
N ILE A 270 14.33 -0.15 25.64
CA ILE A 270 15.78 -0.29 25.64
C ILE A 270 16.37 0.99 26.22
N VAL A 271 17.15 0.87 27.27
CA VAL A 271 17.88 1.99 27.85
C VAL A 271 19.24 2.04 27.17
N LEU A 272 19.50 3.11 26.42
CA LEU A 272 20.80 3.36 25.83
C LEU A 272 21.74 3.85 26.94
N SER A 273 22.68 3.03 27.32
CA SER A 273 23.80 3.37 28.20
C SER A 273 25.11 3.20 27.43
N ASP A 274 26.20 3.72 27.98
CA ASP A 274 27.53 3.49 27.39
C ASP A 274 27.95 2.01 27.33
N ASN A 275 27.13 1.11 27.88
CA ASN A 275 27.35 -0.32 27.84
C ASN A 275 27.01 -0.91 26.48
N ILE A 276 27.87 -1.79 25.97
CA ILE A 276 27.75 -2.53 24.72
C ILE A 276 26.44 -3.35 24.67
N SER A 277 25.89 -3.77 25.80
CA SER A 277 24.69 -4.60 25.92
C SER A 277 23.44 -3.96 25.28
N SER A 278 23.25 -2.65 25.42
CA SER A 278 22.08 -1.96 24.87
C SER A 278 22.07 -1.92 23.33
N ILE A 279 23.24 -1.86 22.71
CA ILE A 279 23.38 -1.94 21.23
C ILE A 279 23.12 -3.37 20.76
N THR A 280 23.52 -4.36 21.55
CA THR A 280 23.30 -5.79 21.24
C THR A 280 21.81 -6.13 21.18
N ASP A 281 20.98 -5.57 22.07
CA ASP A 281 19.52 -5.79 22.06
C ASP A 281 18.86 -5.23 20.78
N ILE A 282 19.33 -4.07 20.32
CA ILE A 282 18.89 -3.49 19.04
C ILE A 282 19.36 -4.36 17.88
N ASP A 283 20.60 -4.85 17.89
CA ASP A 283 21.13 -5.73 16.86
C ASP A 283 20.34 -7.05 16.77
N GLN A 284 19.94 -7.64 17.89
CA GLN A 284 19.09 -8.83 17.91
C GLN A 284 17.72 -8.55 17.28
N ARG A 285 17.12 -7.40 17.58
CA ARG A 285 15.85 -7.00 16.98
C ARG A 285 15.98 -6.77 15.47
N LEU A 286 17.09 -6.16 15.04
CA LEU A 286 17.41 -5.94 13.62
C LEU A 286 17.74 -7.23 12.86
N ALA A 287 18.23 -8.27 13.52
CA ALA A 287 18.49 -9.57 12.90
C ALA A 287 17.20 -10.24 12.38
N ASN A 288 16.07 -9.99 13.04
CA ASN A 288 14.77 -10.56 12.66
C ASN A 288 13.99 -9.71 11.66
N ILE A 289 14.44 -8.50 11.35
CA ILE A 289 13.68 -7.54 10.54
C ILE A 289 13.44 -8.03 9.10
N ASP A 290 14.34 -8.84 8.55
CA ASP A 290 14.21 -9.43 7.21
C ASP A 290 13.01 -10.38 7.14
N ASN A 291 12.78 -11.12 8.23
CA ASN A 291 11.65 -12.03 8.37
C ASN A 291 10.35 -11.23 8.55
N ASP A 292 10.33 -10.23 9.42
CA ASP A 292 9.21 -9.32 9.62
C ASP A 292 8.81 -8.69 8.28
N ARG A 293 9.79 -8.27 7.47
CA ARG A 293 9.56 -7.74 6.12
C ARG A 293 8.94 -8.79 5.20
N THR A 294 9.44 -10.01 5.22
CA THR A 294 8.92 -11.09 4.39
C THR A 294 7.44 -11.36 4.72
N TYR A 295 7.07 -11.44 6.01
CA TYR A 295 5.67 -11.55 6.43
C TYR A 295 4.81 -10.38 5.97
N ARG A 296 5.29 -9.14 6.04
CA ARG A 296 4.54 -7.96 5.61
C ARG A 296 4.31 -7.95 4.10
N VAL A 297 5.29 -8.36 3.31
CA VAL A 297 5.15 -8.49 1.85
C VAL A 297 4.11 -9.56 1.51
N LEU A 298 4.17 -10.73 2.16
CA LEU A 298 3.20 -11.82 1.95
C LEU A 298 1.80 -11.42 2.43
N HIS A 299 1.69 -10.72 3.56
CA HIS A 299 0.40 -10.18 4.04
C HIS A 299 -0.20 -9.16 3.07
N THR A 300 0.62 -8.26 2.51
CA THR A 300 0.15 -7.31 1.49
C THR A 300 -0.34 -8.03 0.23
N LEU A 301 0.36 -9.07 -0.19
CA LEU A 301 -0.06 -9.92 -1.32
C LEU A 301 -1.41 -10.58 -1.03
N GLU A 302 -1.54 -11.26 0.11
CA GLU A 302 -2.77 -11.93 0.52
C GLU A 302 -3.93 -10.94 0.63
N LYS A 303 -3.71 -9.80 1.29
CA LYS A 303 -4.71 -8.76 1.44
C LYS A 303 -5.17 -8.24 0.07
N SER A 304 -4.25 -7.93 -0.83
CA SER A 304 -4.62 -7.44 -2.17
C SER A 304 -5.47 -8.46 -2.95
N ILE A 305 -5.14 -9.76 -2.86
CA ILE A 305 -5.93 -10.82 -3.49
C ILE A 305 -7.33 -10.91 -2.86
N ARG A 306 -7.42 -10.83 -1.52
CA ARG A 306 -8.71 -10.86 -0.80
C ARG A 306 -9.56 -9.63 -1.10
N ASP A 307 -8.96 -8.44 -1.15
CA ASP A 307 -9.66 -7.18 -1.46
C ASP A 307 -10.34 -7.25 -2.84
N ILE A 308 -9.71 -7.89 -3.84
CA ILE A 308 -10.34 -8.13 -5.15
C ILE A 308 -11.60 -8.98 -5.00
N ASN A 309 -11.52 -10.09 -4.26
CA ASN A 309 -12.60 -11.05 -4.13
C ASN A 309 -13.73 -10.56 -3.22
N ASP A 310 -13.40 -9.92 -2.10
CA ASP A 310 -14.31 -9.65 -1.00
C ASP A 310 -14.85 -8.20 -1.02
N ILE A 311 -14.11 -7.28 -1.68
CA ILE A 311 -14.48 -5.86 -1.71
C ILE A 311 -14.76 -5.39 -3.14
N TYR A 312 -13.80 -5.53 -4.08
CA TYR A 312 -13.91 -4.87 -5.39
C TYR A 312 -14.96 -5.53 -6.29
N ILE A 313 -14.93 -6.84 -6.40
CA ILE A 313 -15.90 -7.58 -7.22
C ILE A 313 -17.34 -7.39 -6.69
N PRO A 314 -17.64 -7.56 -5.38
CA PRO A 314 -18.99 -7.36 -4.84
C PRO A 314 -19.50 -5.92 -4.97
N GLU A 315 -18.63 -4.92 -4.75
CA GLU A 315 -19.02 -3.51 -4.86
C GLU A 315 -19.39 -3.15 -6.31
N VAL A 316 -18.61 -3.63 -7.29
CA VAL A 316 -18.91 -3.41 -8.70
C VAL A 316 -20.16 -4.18 -9.12
N GLU A 317 -20.38 -5.41 -8.62
CA GLU A 317 -21.59 -6.18 -8.89
C GLU A 317 -22.85 -5.42 -8.44
N ARG A 318 -22.84 -4.92 -7.21
CA ARG A 318 -23.94 -4.11 -6.68
C ARG A 318 -24.24 -2.88 -7.55
N LEU A 319 -23.21 -2.24 -8.08
CA LEU A 319 -23.38 -1.06 -8.94
C LEU A 319 -23.83 -1.43 -10.36
N ILE A 320 -23.47 -2.61 -10.88
CA ILE A 320 -24.00 -3.15 -12.13
C ILE A 320 -25.52 -3.39 -12.01
N GLU A 321 -25.99 -3.94 -10.89
CA GLU A 321 -27.42 -4.11 -10.64
C GLU A 321 -28.14 -2.75 -10.65
N ILE A 322 -27.67 -1.78 -9.89
CA ILE A 322 -28.25 -0.43 -9.86
C ILE A 322 -28.25 0.22 -11.26
N TRP A 323 -27.15 0.06 -12.00
CA TRP A 323 -27.04 0.58 -13.35
C TRP A 323 -28.07 -0.03 -14.30
N LYS A 324 -28.25 -1.36 -14.26
CA LYS A 324 -29.23 -2.06 -15.09
C LYS A 324 -30.66 -1.66 -14.76
N ASP A 325 -31.01 -1.60 -13.49
CA ASP A 325 -32.32 -1.16 -13.04
C ASP A 325 -32.65 0.23 -13.57
N ARG A 326 -31.71 1.17 -13.47
CA ARG A 326 -31.88 2.53 -14.02
C ARG A 326 -31.99 2.52 -15.55
N ALA A 327 -31.16 1.75 -16.24
CA ALA A 327 -31.21 1.65 -17.70
C ALA A 327 -32.51 1.04 -18.18
N ASN A 328 -32.97 -0.04 -17.55
CA ASN A 328 -34.24 -0.70 -17.86
C ASN A 328 -35.44 0.21 -17.58
N MET A 329 -35.47 0.89 -16.42
CA MET A 329 -36.52 1.85 -16.09
C MET A 329 -36.58 3.01 -17.07
N SER A 330 -35.42 3.57 -17.44
CA SER A 330 -35.37 4.66 -18.42
C SER A 330 -35.86 4.20 -19.81
N THR A 331 -35.52 2.97 -20.20
CA THR A 331 -36.00 2.38 -21.49
C THR A 331 -37.49 2.11 -21.43
N LEU A 332 -38.00 1.62 -20.29
CA LEU A 332 -39.44 1.38 -20.09
C LEU A 332 -40.24 2.69 -20.17
N VAL A 333 -39.76 3.78 -19.58
CA VAL A 333 -40.39 5.10 -19.69
C VAL A 333 -40.41 5.58 -21.15
N LEU A 334 -39.30 5.43 -21.90
CA LEU A 334 -39.26 5.77 -23.33
C LEU A 334 -40.20 4.91 -24.15
N LEU A 335 -40.27 3.61 -23.87
CA LEU A 335 -41.22 2.72 -24.53
C LEU A 335 -42.67 3.12 -24.22
N GLY A 336 -43.00 3.45 -22.98
CA GLY A 336 -44.30 3.96 -22.57
C GLY A 336 -44.70 5.24 -23.33
N PHE A 337 -43.76 6.18 -23.45
CA PHE A 337 -43.96 7.39 -24.25
C PHE A 337 -44.23 7.06 -25.73
N PHE A 338 -43.47 6.11 -26.32
CA PHE A 338 -43.67 5.67 -27.68
C PHE A 338 -45.03 4.99 -27.90
N VAL A 339 -45.47 4.13 -26.97
CA VAL A 339 -46.80 3.51 -26.96
C VAL A 339 -47.91 4.56 -26.89
N THR A 340 -47.74 5.58 -26.05
CA THR A 340 -48.71 6.70 -25.92
C THR A 340 -48.79 7.46 -27.24
N LEU A 341 -47.70 7.67 -27.94
CA LEU A 341 -47.66 8.35 -29.23
C LEU A 341 -48.32 7.50 -30.33
N LEU A 342 -48.17 6.17 -30.31
CA LEU A 342 -48.85 5.24 -31.20
C LEU A 342 -50.38 5.27 -30.92
N LEU A 343 -50.82 5.27 -29.68
CA LEU A 343 -52.25 5.38 -29.33
C LEU A 343 -52.84 6.71 -29.80
N PHE A 344 -52.11 7.80 -29.70
CA PHE A 344 -52.53 9.09 -30.24
C PHE A 344 -52.66 9.06 -31.77
N ALA A 345 -51.69 8.40 -32.47
CA ALA A 345 -51.71 8.24 -33.90
C ALA A 345 -52.91 7.32 -34.36
N GLU A 346 -53.24 6.31 -33.55
CA GLU A 346 -54.44 5.49 -33.77
C GLU A 346 -55.73 6.31 -33.76
N ILE A 347 -55.91 7.13 -32.70
CA ILE A 347 -57.10 7.98 -32.55
C ILE A 347 -57.24 8.97 -33.72
N THR A 348 -56.12 9.45 -34.27
CA THR A 348 -56.10 10.48 -35.32
C THR A 348 -56.11 9.88 -36.74
N MET A 349 -55.51 8.73 -36.97
CA MET A 349 -55.23 8.17 -38.33
C MET A 349 -55.75 6.74 -38.54
N GLY A 350 -56.17 6.00 -37.51
CA GLY A 350 -56.65 4.63 -37.64
C GLY A 350 -55.59 3.60 -38.10
N ILE A 351 -54.40 3.69 -37.55
CA ILE A 351 -53.21 2.95 -38.05
C ILE A 351 -53.27 1.45 -37.68
N VAL A 352 -54.03 1.05 -36.65
CA VAL A 352 -54.03 -0.33 -36.13
C VAL A 352 -54.43 -1.34 -37.18
N GLN A 353 -55.38 -1.04 -38.08
CA GLN A 353 -55.75 -1.95 -39.16
C GLN A 353 -54.61 -2.26 -40.13
N ILE A 354 -53.71 -1.30 -40.35
CA ILE A 354 -52.50 -1.45 -41.17
C ILE A 354 -51.45 -2.29 -40.45
N LEU A 355 -51.37 -2.20 -39.13
CA LEU A 355 -50.44 -2.99 -38.31
C LEU A 355 -50.80 -4.48 -38.22
N PHE A 356 -52.08 -4.84 -38.41
CA PHE A 356 -52.53 -6.24 -38.47
C PHE A 356 -52.26 -6.93 -39.83
N ASP A 357 -51.80 -6.19 -40.84
CA ASP A 357 -51.31 -6.81 -42.07
C ASP A 357 -50.04 -7.63 -41.78
N PRO A 358 -49.97 -8.93 -42.13
CA PRO A 358 -48.85 -9.78 -41.75
C PRO A 358 -47.50 -9.33 -42.34
N ILE A 359 -47.48 -8.65 -43.47
CA ILE A 359 -46.25 -8.14 -44.08
C ILE A 359 -45.88 -6.80 -43.47
N ILE A 360 -46.79 -5.85 -43.39
CA ILE A 360 -46.55 -4.49 -42.91
C ILE A 360 -46.28 -4.52 -41.40
N GLY A 361 -47.05 -5.32 -40.65
CA GLY A 361 -46.85 -5.49 -39.21
C GLY A 361 -45.49 -6.11 -38.86
N THR A 362 -45.02 -7.09 -39.65
CA THR A 362 -43.69 -7.68 -39.45
C THR A 362 -42.57 -6.66 -39.73
N ILE A 363 -42.68 -5.89 -40.82
CA ILE A 363 -41.72 -4.84 -41.16
C ILE A 363 -41.72 -3.76 -40.07
N PHE A 364 -42.87 -3.37 -39.55
CA PHE A 364 -42.99 -2.41 -38.46
C PHE A 364 -42.32 -2.93 -37.19
N LEU A 365 -42.57 -4.17 -36.76
CA LEU A 365 -41.96 -4.80 -35.62
C LEU A 365 -40.43 -4.83 -35.71
N LEU A 366 -39.91 -5.24 -36.87
CA LEU A 366 -38.46 -5.27 -37.10
C LEU A 366 -37.86 -3.86 -37.08
N SER A 367 -38.53 -2.87 -37.65
CA SER A 367 -38.08 -1.47 -37.61
C SER A 367 -38.10 -0.92 -36.20
N LEU A 368 -39.11 -1.26 -35.39
CA LEU A 368 -39.22 -0.89 -33.99
C LEU A 368 -38.05 -1.46 -33.18
N ILE A 369 -37.73 -2.74 -33.32
CA ILE A 369 -36.61 -3.39 -32.69
C ILE A 369 -35.28 -2.72 -33.11
N ALA A 370 -35.12 -2.44 -34.41
CA ALA A 370 -33.93 -1.78 -34.97
C ALA A 370 -33.71 -0.36 -34.38
N VAL A 371 -34.76 0.32 -33.97
CA VAL A 371 -34.69 1.66 -33.31
C VAL A 371 -34.56 1.54 -31.82
N LEU A 372 -35.24 0.62 -31.15
CA LEU A 372 -35.22 0.49 -29.70
C LEU A 372 -33.86 0.00 -29.16
N ILE A 373 -33.20 -0.91 -29.89
CA ILE A 373 -31.87 -1.42 -29.44
C ILE A 373 -30.83 -0.29 -29.34
N PRO A 374 -30.60 0.54 -30.37
CA PRO A 374 -29.69 1.67 -30.27
C PRO A 374 -30.06 2.67 -29.18
N ILE A 375 -31.34 2.96 -29.00
CA ILE A 375 -31.84 3.85 -27.95
C ILE A 375 -31.54 3.27 -26.58
N HIS A 376 -31.82 1.99 -26.34
CA HIS A 376 -31.50 1.30 -25.10
C HIS A 376 -30.01 1.38 -24.80
N LEU A 377 -29.15 1.09 -25.78
CA LEU A 377 -27.70 1.17 -25.64
C LEU A 377 -27.21 2.59 -25.35
N MET A 378 -27.83 3.60 -25.95
CA MET A 378 -27.49 5.01 -25.68
C MET A 378 -27.84 5.38 -24.22
N VAL A 379 -29.04 5.03 -23.78
CA VAL A 379 -29.52 5.26 -22.40
C VAL A 379 -28.64 4.51 -21.39
N ALA A 380 -28.28 3.25 -21.69
CA ALA A 380 -27.39 2.45 -20.85
C ALA A 380 -26.01 3.10 -20.71
N LYS A 381 -25.43 3.64 -21.80
CA LYS A 381 -24.16 4.38 -21.77
C LYS A 381 -24.23 5.68 -20.96
N ILE A 382 -25.33 6.42 -21.04
CA ILE A 382 -25.54 7.64 -20.25
C ILE A 382 -25.58 7.29 -18.77
N ASN A 383 -26.37 6.28 -18.38
CA ASN A 383 -26.45 5.83 -17.00
C ASN A 383 -25.09 5.29 -16.48
N ALA A 384 -24.28 4.63 -17.35
CA ALA A 384 -22.95 4.16 -16.96
C ALA A 384 -22.04 5.30 -16.53
N LYS A 385 -22.07 6.46 -17.19
CA LYS A 385 -21.26 7.63 -16.80
C LYS A 385 -21.60 8.14 -15.39
N PHE A 386 -22.86 8.09 -14.99
CA PHE A 386 -23.26 8.46 -13.62
C PHE A 386 -22.70 7.49 -12.58
N ILE A 387 -22.71 6.19 -12.89
CA ILE A 387 -22.15 5.17 -12.00
C ILE A 387 -20.62 5.31 -11.90
N ILE A 388 -19.92 5.57 -12.99
CA ILE A 388 -18.46 5.80 -13.00
C ILE A 388 -18.10 6.98 -12.09
N ASN A 389 -18.83 8.10 -12.17
CA ASN A 389 -18.61 9.24 -11.28
C ASN A 389 -18.85 8.86 -9.80
N GLN A 390 -19.90 8.08 -9.52
CA GLN A 390 -20.20 7.59 -8.18
C GLN A 390 -19.09 6.65 -7.66
N LEU A 391 -18.51 5.81 -8.52
CA LEU A 391 -17.37 4.95 -8.19
C LEU A 391 -16.13 5.77 -7.80
N HIS A 392 -15.80 6.80 -8.57
CA HIS A 392 -14.68 7.67 -8.24
C HIS A 392 -14.85 8.37 -6.88
N ASP A 393 -16.06 8.83 -6.55
CA ASP A 393 -16.34 9.44 -5.25
C ASP A 393 -16.21 8.41 -4.12
N ARG A 394 -16.62 7.16 -4.35
CA ARG A 394 -16.46 6.07 -3.38
C ARG A 394 -15.01 5.65 -3.20
N GLN A 395 -14.23 5.54 -4.28
CA GLN A 395 -12.81 5.25 -4.21
C GLN A 395 -12.07 6.25 -3.32
N LYS A 396 -12.38 7.54 -3.48
CA LYS A 396 -11.82 8.60 -2.63
C LYS A 396 -12.22 8.46 -1.16
N LYS A 397 -13.49 8.14 -0.88
CA LYS A 397 -13.98 7.97 0.51
C LYS A 397 -13.38 6.76 1.22
N LEU A 398 -13.11 5.69 0.48
CA LEU A 398 -12.58 4.42 1.01
C LEU A 398 -11.05 4.33 0.91
N ASN A 399 -10.37 5.37 0.40
CA ASN A 399 -8.93 5.38 0.12
C ASN A 399 -8.47 4.17 -0.72
N ILE A 400 -9.32 3.72 -1.66
CA ILE A 400 -9.00 2.64 -2.59
C ILE A 400 -8.14 3.20 -3.72
N THR A 401 -6.97 2.61 -3.93
CA THR A 401 -6.02 3.03 -4.98
C THR A 401 -6.32 2.41 -6.34
N GLU A 402 -6.99 1.26 -6.36
CA GLU A 402 -7.36 0.52 -7.57
C GLU A 402 -8.51 1.19 -8.30
N ASN A 403 -8.52 1.03 -9.62
CA ASN A 403 -9.52 1.63 -10.49
C ASN A 403 -10.81 0.78 -10.56
N LEU A 404 -11.73 0.96 -9.61
CA LEU A 404 -13.02 0.26 -9.63
C LEU A 404 -13.87 0.64 -10.85
N ALA A 405 -13.71 1.87 -11.36
CA ALA A 405 -14.39 2.30 -12.58
C ALA A 405 -13.93 1.49 -13.80
N GLY A 406 -12.65 1.15 -13.87
CA GLY A 406 -12.11 0.27 -14.92
C GLY A 406 -12.73 -1.13 -14.89
N LEU A 407 -12.87 -1.75 -13.70
CA LEU A 407 -13.56 -3.04 -13.56
C LEU A 407 -15.04 -2.97 -14.01
N PHE A 408 -15.72 -1.87 -13.67
CA PHE A 408 -17.08 -1.62 -14.11
C PHE A 408 -17.14 -1.45 -15.63
N GLU A 409 -16.28 -0.63 -16.24
CA GLU A 409 -16.20 -0.40 -17.69
C GLU A 409 -15.91 -1.69 -18.48
N GLN A 410 -15.00 -2.54 -18.00
CA GLN A 410 -14.73 -3.85 -18.60
C GLN A 410 -15.94 -4.79 -18.57
N SER A 411 -16.84 -4.58 -17.59
CA SER A 411 -18.08 -5.33 -17.49
C SER A 411 -19.17 -4.85 -18.46
N LEU A 412 -19.01 -3.68 -19.09
CA LEU A 412 -19.97 -3.06 -20.02
C LEU A 412 -19.76 -3.51 -21.48
N THR A 413 -19.74 -4.81 -21.74
CA THR A 413 -19.71 -5.32 -23.12
C THR A 413 -21.09 -5.23 -23.78
N PHE A 414 -21.14 -5.13 -25.11
CA PHE A 414 -22.38 -5.04 -25.88
C PHE A 414 -23.42 -6.09 -25.47
N TRP A 415 -23.03 -7.35 -25.39
CA TRP A 415 -23.91 -8.44 -25.00
C TRP A 415 -24.38 -8.36 -23.55
N ARG A 416 -23.54 -7.87 -22.67
CA ARG A 416 -23.91 -7.68 -21.27
C ARG A 416 -24.82 -6.47 -21.03
N MET A 417 -24.79 -5.49 -21.92
CA MET A 417 -25.76 -4.39 -21.91
C MET A 417 -27.15 -4.84 -22.36
N LEU A 418 -27.22 -5.80 -23.32
CA LEU A 418 -28.47 -6.26 -23.91
C LEU A 418 -29.09 -7.41 -23.10
N LEU A 419 -28.27 -8.34 -22.59
CA LEU A 419 -28.72 -9.51 -21.86
C LEU A 419 -28.77 -9.25 -20.34
N PRO A 420 -29.63 -9.94 -19.57
CA PRO A 420 -29.76 -9.77 -18.12
C PRO A 420 -28.60 -10.43 -17.33
N ILE A 421 -27.35 -10.14 -17.71
CA ILE A 421 -26.17 -10.63 -17.01
C ILE A 421 -25.73 -9.58 -15.99
N ASN A 422 -25.92 -9.84 -14.69
CA ASN A 422 -25.60 -8.91 -13.61
C ASN A 422 -24.18 -9.09 -13.06
N GLU A 423 -23.53 -10.21 -13.36
CA GLU A 423 -22.22 -10.54 -12.82
C GLU A 423 -21.10 -9.71 -13.49
N PRO A 424 -20.16 -9.10 -12.72
CA PRO A 424 -18.98 -8.46 -13.27
C PRO A 424 -18.03 -9.47 -13.93
N VAL A 425 -17.08 -8.99 -14.75
CA VAL A 425 -16.08 -9.83 -15.42
C VAL A 425 -15.29 -10.67 -14.41
N GLY A 426 -15.05 -10.13 -13.20
CA GLY A 426 -14.32 -10.81 -12.13
C GLY A 426 -14.97 -12.08 -11.56
N LYS A 427 -16.27 -12.30 -11.78
CA LYS A 427 -17.02 -13.43 -11.20
C LYS A 427 -17.01 -14.70 -12.05
N ASN A 428 -16.35 -14.69 -13.20
CA ASN A 428 -16.27 -15.86 -14.08
C ASN A 428 -15.41 -16.98 -13.46
N LYS A 429 -15.67 -18.25 -13.90
CA LYS A 429 -14.96 -19.42 -13.36
C LYS A 429 -13.43 -19.33 -13.52
N LYS A 430 -12.95 -18.74 -14.62
CA LYS A 430 -11.52 -18.60 -14.91
C LYS A 430 -10.85 -17.63 -13.92
N THR A 431 -11.47 -16.48 -13.65
CA THR A 431 -10.96 -15.49 -12.69
C THR A 431 -10.95 -16.04 -11.26
N ARG A 432 -12.04 -16.72 -10.84
CA ARG A 432 -12.09 -17.37 -9.52
C ARG A 432 -11.02 -18.43 -9.36
N ALA A 433 -10.77 -19.25 -10.38
CA ALA A 433 -9.71 -20.25 -10.33
C ALA A 433 -8.32 -19.60 -10.18
N ARG A 434 -8.07 -18.46 -10.86
CA ARG A 434 -6.81 -17.69 -10.73
C ARG A 434 -6.68 -17.10 -9.34
N ILE A 435 -7.74 -16.48 -8.79
CA ILE A 435 -7.74 -15.94 -7.42
C ILE A 435 -7.42 -17.04 -6.41
N ASN A 436 -8.09 -18.19 -6.49
CA ASN A 436 -7.84 -19.31 -5.58
C ASN A 436 -6.41 -19.85 -5.71
N ALA A 437 -5.88 -19.96 -6.92
CA ALA A 437 -4.50 -20.37 -7.15
C ALA A 437 -3.48 -19.39 -6.51
N LEU A 438 -3.73 -18.08 -6.60
CA LEU A 438 -2.89 -17.06 -5.97
C LEU A 438 -2.96 -17.14 -4.43
N ILE A 439 -4.16 -17.37 -3.86
CA ILE A 439 -4.33 -17.55 -2.42
C ILE A 439 -3.54 -18.78 -1.94
N GLU A 440 -3.66 -19.92 -2.62
CA GLU A 440 -2.92 -21.12 -2.23
C GLU A 440 -1.40 -20.94 -2.34
N LYS A 441 -0.90 -20.32 -3.44
CA LYS A 441 0.53 -19.98 -3.55
C LYS A 441 1.01 -19.09 -2.40
N THR A 442 0.17 -18.15 -1.97
CA THR A 442 0.53 -17.26 -0.86
C THR A 442 0.57 -17.99 0.46
N LYS A 443 -0.39 -18.88 0.72
CA LYS A 443 -0.40 -19.76 1.92
C LYS A 443 0.83 -20.66 1.96
N ASP A 444 1.19 -21.29 0.84
CA ASP A 444 2.38 -22.14 0.74
C ASP A 444 3.67 -21.37 1.08
N MET A 445 3.75 -20.09 0.64
CA MET A 445 4.90 -19.24 0.97
C MET A 445 4.93 -18.89 2.48
N VAL A 446 3.78 -18.57 3.08
CA VAL A 446 3.68 -18.30 4.52
C VAL A 446 4.04 -19.55 5.32
N GLN A 447 3.55 -20.74 4.92
CA GLN A 447 3.91 -21.99 5.56
C GLN A 447 5.41 -22.26 5.45
N SER A 448 6.00 -22.10 4.26
CA SER A 448 7.44 -22.27 4.05
C SER A 448 8.28 -21.32 4.92
N LEU A 449 7.78 -20.11 5.18
CA LEU A 449 8.43 -19.15 6.08
C LEU A 449 8.34 -19.61 7.53
N ASN A 450 7.17 -20.08 7.96
CA ASN A 450 6.97 -20.60 9.31
C ASN A 450 7.84 -21.86 9.57
N ASP A 451 7.94 -22.76 8.60
CA ASP A 451 8.77 -23.95 8.71
C ASP A 451 10.25 -23.62 8.89
N GLN A 452 10.75 -22.58 8.21
CA GLN A 452 12.12 -22.10 8.41
C GLN A 452 12.36 -21.64 9.86
N PHE A 453 11.40 -20.96 10.48
CA PHE A 453 11.51 -20.53 11.88
C PHE A 453 11.54 -21.70 12.85
N SER A 454 10.70 -22.70 12.64
CA SER A 454 10.66 -23.90 13.51
C SER A 454 11.98 -24.65 13.46
N TYR A 455 12.59 -24.76 12.29
CA TYR A 455 13.86 -25.44 12.10
C TYR A 455 15.03 -24.73 12.80
N TYR A 456 15.11 -23.40 12.71
CA TYR A 456 16.14 -22.61 13.40
C TYR A 456 16.00 -22.65 14.92
N GLN A 457 14.81 -22.77 15.47
CA GLN A 457 14.62 -22.94 16.91
C GLN A 457 15.09 -24.31 17.41
N GLU A 458 14.87 -25.38 16.68
CA GLU A 458 15.34 -26.71 17.04
C GLU A 458 16.89 -26.81 16.98
N GLU A 459 17.51 -26.17 15.99
CA GLU A 459 18.98 -26.16 15.83
C GLU A 459 19.66 -25.33 16.93
N SER A 460 19.06 -24.21 17.34
CA SER A 460 19.55 -23.37 18.45
C SER A 460 19.40 -24.04 19.82
N LEU A 461 18.39 -24.91 20.00
CA LEU A 461 18.19 -25.70 21.22
C LEU A 461 19.03 -26.96 21.26
N SER A 462 19.47 -27.48 20.12
CA SER A 462 20.29 -28.69 20.00
C SER A 462 21.79 -28.42 19.96
N ALA A 463 22.23 -27.17 19.85
CA ALA A 463 23.63 -26.80 19.93
C ALA A 463 24.18 -27.07 21.36
N PRO A 464 25.22 -27.91 21.54
CA PRO A 464 25.76 -28.15 22.86
C PRO A 464 26.30 -26.83 23.44
N PRO A 465 26.16 -26.62 24.77
CA PRO A 465 26.66 -25.41 25.41
C PRO A 465 28.15 -25.26 25.11
N GLN A 466 28.52 -24.14 24.49
CA GLN A 466 29.92 -23.80 24.27
C GLN A 466 30.60 -23.74 25.64
N ASN A 467 31.43 -24.73 25.88
CA ASN A 467 32.22 -24.88 27.10
C ASN A 467 33.29 -23.76 27.13
N ASN A 468 32.97 -22.64 27.75
CA ASN A 468 33.92 -21.55 28.03
C ASN A 468 34.87 -21.97 29.15
N ASN A 469 35.56 -23.11 29.00
CA ASN A 469 36.70 -23.45 29.85
C ASN A 469 37.97 -22.86 29.23
N HIS A 470 38.16 -21.56 29.43
CA HIS A 470 39.45 -20.92 29.15
C HIS A 470 39.85 -19.93 30.25
N PHE A 471 39.57 -20.31 31.50
CA PHE A 471 40.16 -19.66 32.67
C PHE A 471 40.55 -20.75 33.71
N ASP A 472 41.60 -21.46 33.42
CA ASP A 472 42.38 -22.19 34.46
C ASP A 472 43.75 -22.56 33.87
N ASN A 473 44.65 -21.61 33.81
CA ASN A 473 46.11 -21.87 33.71
C ASN A 473 46.91 -20.54 33.84
N LEU A 474 46.73 -19.84 34.93
CA LEU A 474 47.67 -18.80 35.36
C LEU A 474 47.81 -18.79 36.89
N GLU A 475 48.03 -19.95 37.50
CA GLU A 475 48.65 -20.07 38.82
C GLU A 475 49.48 -21.35 38.84
N LYS A 476 50.70 -21.23 38.36
CA LYS A 476 51.87 -22.02 38.78
C LYS A 476 53.00 -21.73 37.81
N ASN A 477 53.79 -20.64 38.14
CA ASN A 477 55.26 -20.60 38.20
C ASN A 477 55.67 -19.18 38.54
#